data_5374ff7dc2e10b19791d80062fe48d5d
#
_entry.id   5374ff7dc2e10b19791d80062fe48d5d
#
_cell.length_a   1.000
_cell.length_b   1.000
_cell.length_c   1.000
_cell.angle_alpha   90.00
_cell.angle_beta   90.00
_cell.angle_gamma   90.00
#
_symmetry.space_group_name_H-M   'P 1'
#
loop_
_entity.id
_entity.type
_entity.pdbx_description
1 polymer ?
#
loop_
_entity_poly.entity_id
_entity_poly.type
_entity_poly.pdbx_seq_one_letter_code
_entity_poly.pdbx_strand_id
1 'polypeptide(L)'
;MKKILITLVAILALLCGCQANENTNASDYGDDISKAQEIAVISPDTAEVIDTITDTEEIKDFVSALNLDQWELKTLPDEASKVGSFGLAQEETIKLGQTDTDGRLYDIATITLYNGAYISFEIGGFDMTFEVSEDTADYLNGYFE
;
A
#
# COMPACT_ATOMS: atom_id res chain seq x y z
N MET A 1 9.26 30.56 -45.40
CA MET A 1 8.82 29.20 -45.13
C MET A 1 9.75 28.44 -44.17
N LYS A 2 11.08 28.51 -44.36
CA LYS A 2 12.00 27.82 -43.43
C LYS A 2 11.94 28.31 -41.98
N LYS A 3 11.65 29.59 -41.74
CA LYS A 3 11.56 30.17 -40.38
C LYS A 3 10.29 29.71 -39.64
N ILE A 4 9.17 29.50 -40.37
CA ILE A 4 7.91 29.00 -39.79
C ILE A 4 8.01 27.53 -39.44
N LEU A 5 8.75 26.74 -40.22
CA LEU A 5 8.98 25.33 -39.97
C LEU A 5 9.80 25.09 -38.69
N ILE A 6 10.83 25.94 -38.48
CA ILE A 6 11.68 25.88 -37.29
C ILE A 6 10.88 26.22 -36.02
N THR A 7 9.99 27.22 -36.13
CA THR A 7 9.12 27.61 -35.00
C THR A 7 8.10 26.54 -34.66
N LEU A 8 7.56 25.85 -35.66
CA LEU A 8 6.63 24.74 -35.44
C LEU A 8 7.29 23.52 -34.76
N VAL A 9 8.53 23.20 -35.17
CA VAL A 9 9.31 22.11 -34.56
C VAL A 9 9.67 22.46 -33.12
N ALA A 10 10.00 23.73 -32.81
CA ALA A 10 10.28 24.17 -31.45
C ALA A 10 9.07 24.10 -30.53
N ILE A 11 7.86 24.35 -31.05
CA ILE A 11 6.59 24.24 -30.30
C ILE A 11 6.24 22.77 -30.02
N LEU A 12 6.50 21.87 -30.99
CA LEU A 12 6.32 20.41 -30.75
C LEU A 12 7.28 19.85 -29.71
N ALA A 13 8.53 20.36 -29.63
CA ALA A 13 9.49 19.92 -28.64
C ALA A 13 9.13 20.33 -27.20
N LEU A 14 8.33 21.39 -27.01
CA LEU A 14 7.85 21.83 -25.71
C LEU A 14 6.68 21.01 -25.17
N LEU A 15 6.00 20.24 -26.02
CA LEU A 15 4.87 19.37 -25.62
C LEU A 15 5.33 17.98 -25.15
N CYS A 16 6.59 17.60 -25.34
CA CYS A 16 7.15 16.34 -24.85
C CYS A 16 7.70 16.42 -23.42
N GLY A 17 7.43 17.50 -22.68
CA GLY A 17 8.08 17.79 -21.40
C GLY A 17 7.24 17.53 -20.15
N CYS A 18 6.14 16.78 -20.21
CA CYS A 18 5.38 16.40 -19.03
C CYS A 18 5.19 14.87 -18.98
N GLN A 19 6.30 14.14 -18.87
CA GLN A 19 6.22 12.87 -18.16
C GLN A 19 6.32 13.21 -16.69
N ALA A 20 5.18 13.34 -16.04
CA ALA A 20 5.12 13.20 -14.60
C ALA A 20 5.61 11.78 -14.30
N ASN A 21 6.85 11.65 -13.83
CA ASN A 21 7.28 10.45 -13.13
C ASN A 21 6.46 10.42 -11.83
N GLU A 22 5.30 9.83 -11.89
CA GLU A 22 4.60 9.40 -10.69
C GLU A 22 5.36 8.19 -10.14
N ASN A 23 6.48 8.45 -9.49
CA ASN A 23 7.10 7.49 -8.59
C ASN A 23 6.18 7.39 -7.38
N THR A 24 5.17 6.53 -7.47
CA THR A 24 4.36 6.18 -6.32
C THR A 24 5.23 5.38 -5.37
N ASN A 25 5.64 6.00 -4.26
CA ASN A 25 6.38 5.34 -3.20
C ASN A 25 5.38 4.82 -2.16
N ALA A 26 5.60 3.60 -1.65
CA ALA A 26 4.78 3.04 -0.58
C ALA A 26 4.82 3.94 0.68
N SER A 27 5.92 4.66 0.91
CA SER A 27 6.06 5.61 2.01
C SER A 27 5.04 6.77 1.98
N ASP A 28 4.49 7.10 0.81
CA ASP A 28 3.46 8.14 0.68
C ASP A 28 2.14 7.75 1.39
N TYR A 29 1.93 6.46 1.60
CA TYR A 29 0.77 5.91 2.31
C TYR A 29 1.03 5.63 3.79
N GLY A 30 2.23 5.91 4.28
CA GLY A 30 2.63 5.63 5.67
C GLY A 30 1.73 6.32 6.70
N ASP A 31 1.34 7.56 6.44
CA ASP A 31 0.44 8.33 7.32
C ASP A 31 -0.97 7.73 7.38
N ASP A 32 -1.46 7.18 6.28
CA ASP A 32 -2.79 6.56 6.25
C ASP A 32 -2.78 5.20 6.95
N ILE A 33 -1.75 4.38 6.71
CA ILE A 33 -1.57 3.08 7.36
C ILE A 33 -1.38 3.24 8.88
N SER A 34 -0.64 4.26 9.32
CA SER A 34 -0.37 4.51 10.74
C SER A 34 -1.61 4.90 11.56
N LYS A 35 -2.71 5.25 10.90
CA LYS A 35 -4.00 5.53 11.53
C LYS A 35 -4.83 4.29 11.79
N ALA A 36 -4.40 3.12 11.35
CA ALA A 36 -5.09 1.86 11.59
C ALA A 36 -5.32 1.65 13.09
N GLN A 37 -6.52 1.23 13.45
CA GLN A 37 -6.93 0.91 14.82
C GLN A 37 -7.13 -0.59 15.01
N GLU A 38 -7.23 -1.32 13.92
CA GLU A 38 -7.32 -2.77 13.87
C GLU A 38 -6.58 -3.31 12.66
N ILE A 39 -5.87 -4.41 12.86
CA ILE A 39 -5.25 -5.21 11.79
C ILE A 39 -5.77 -6.63 11.90
N ALA A 40 -6.54 -7.07 10.92
CA ALA A 40 -7.02 -8.44 10.81
C ALA A 40 -6.01 -9.28 10.02
N VAL A 41 -5.57 -10.39 10.59
CA VAL A 41 -4.73 -11.39 9.92
C VAL A 41 -5.63 -12.42 9.26
N ILE A 42 -5.53 -12.57 7.94
CA ILE A 42 -6.48 -13.33 7.13
C ILE A 42 -5.80 -14.52 6.47
N SER A 43 -6.35 -15.71 6.70
CA SER A 43 -5.87 -16.96 6.11
C SER A 43 -5.93 -16.93 4.56
N PRO A 44 -4.89 -17.44 3.86
CA PRO A 44 -4.87 -17.52 2.40
C PRO A 44 -5.88 -18.53 1.85
N ASP A 45 -6.16 -19.59 2.62
CA ASP A 45 -6.95 -20.74 2.14
C ASP A 45 -8.45 -20.52 2.33
N THR A 46 -8.85 -19.98 3.49
CA THR A 46 -10.26 -19.87 3.90
C THR A 46 -10.79 -18.45 3.82
N ALA A 47 -9.91 -17.45 3.67
CA ALA A 47 -10.23 -16.02 3.79
C ALA A 47 -10.86 -15.65 5.16
N GLU A 48 -10.65 -16.48 6.17
CA GLU A 48 -11.09 -16.21 7.55
C GLU A 48 -10.04 -15.41 8.32
N VAL A 49 -10.51 -14.58 9.24
CA VAL A 49 -9.64 -13.88 10.19
C VAL A 49 -9.13 -14.89 11.20
N ILE A 50 -7.82 -15.08 11.24
CA ILE A 50 -7.15 -16.03 12.15
C ILE A 50 -6.55 -15.36 13.38
N ASP A 51 -6.31 -14.04 13.30
CA ASP A 51 -5.83 -13.22 14.41
C ASP A 51 -6.23 -11.76 14.19
N THR A 52 -6.24 -10.97 15.26
CA THR A 52 -6.60 -9.55 15.21
C THR A 52 -5.72 -8.75 16.17
N ILE A 53 -5.06 -7.74 15.66
CA ILE A 53 -4.21 -6.81 16.41
C ILE A 53 -5.01 -5.53 16.66
N THR A 54 -5.23 -5.18 17.92
CA THR A 54 -5.95 -3.96 18.34
C THR A 54 -5.15 -3.10 19.30
N ASP A 55 -4.05 -3.61 19.84
CA ASP A 55 -3.16 -2.86 20.69
C ASP A 55 -2.39 -1.79 19.91
N THR A 56 -2.41 -0.55 20.39
CA THR A 56 -1.82 0.59 19.69
C THR A 56 -0.30 0.45 19.50
N GLU A 57 0.41 -0.12 20.48
CA GLU A 57 1.85 -0.30 20.37
C GLU A 57 2.19 -1.43 19.40
N GLU A 58 1.42 -2.53 19.42
CA GLU A 58 1.58 -3.61 18.45
C GLU A 58 1.31 -3.15 17.01
N ILE A 59 0.30 -2.30 16.80
CA ILE A 59 0.02 -1.70 15.49
C ILE A 59 1.18 -0.82 15.02
N LYS A 60 1.75 -0.01 15.91
CA LYS A 60 2.94 0.80 15.59
C LYS A 60 4.14 -0.06 15.23
N ASP A 61 4.37 -1.13 15.97
CA ASP A 61 5.45 -2.08 15.69
C ASP A 61 5.25 -2.75 14.33
N PHE A 62 4.02 -3.16 14.02
CA PHE A 62 3.66 -3.72 12.72
C PHE A 62 3.95 -2.72 11.59
N VAL A 63 3.46 -1.49 11.69
CA VAL A 63 3.69 -0.46 10.66
C VAL A 63 5.17 -0.16 10.49
N SER A 64 5.93 -0.10 11.59
CA SER A 64 7.38 0.12 11.56
C SER A 64 8.12 -1.03 10.87
N ALA A 65 7.70 -2.28 11.11
CA ALA A 65 8.30 -3.47 10.51
C ALA A 65 8.03 -3.59 9.00
N LEU A 66 7.03 -2.89 8.48
CA LEU A 66 6.78 -2.85 7.04
C LEU A 66 7.92 -2.19 6.26
N ASN A 67 8.69 -1.27 6.86
CA ASN A 67 9.78 -0.55 6.18
C ASN A 67 9.37 0.00 4.81
N LEU A 68 8.29 0.77 4.76
CA LEU A 68 7.66 1.25 3.52
C LEU A 68 8.61 2.00 2.57
N ASP A 69 9.63 2.65 3.11
CA ASP A 69 10.67 3.37 2.36
C ASP A 69 11.60 2.45 1.55
N GLN A 70 11.60 1.15 1.86
CA GLN A 70 12.40 0.13 1.16
C GLN A 70 11.60 -0.67 0.13
N TRP A 71 10.31 -0.39 -0.02
CA TRP A 71 9.47 -1.09 -0.99
C TRP A 71 9.77 -0.62 -2.41
N GLU A 72 9.98 -1.55 -3.32
CA GLU A 72 10.21 -1.29 -4.74
C GLU A 72 9.03 -1.76 -5.59
N LEU A 73 8.47 -0.88 -6.41
CA LEU A 73 7.39 -1.22 -7.33
C LEU A 73 7.86 -2.30 -8.31
N LYS A 74 7.18 -3.42 -8.35
CA LYS A 74 7.50 -4.59 -9.18
C LYS A 74 6.22 -5.23 -9.72
N THR A 75 6.39 -6.06 -10.72
CA THR A 75 5.32 -6.94 -11.20
C THR A 75 5.36 -8.25 -10.43
N LEU A 76 4.20 -8.72 -9.97
CA LEU A 76 4.09 -10.01 -9.29
C LEU A 76 4.47 -11.14 -10.27
N PRO A 77 5.40 -12.03 -9.88
CA PRO A 77 5.72 -13.21 -10.69
C PRO A 77 4.52 -14.14 -10.88
N ASP A 78 4.39 -14.75 -12.05
CA ASP A 78 3.29 -15.69 -12.36
C ASP A 78 3.26 -16.89 -11.41
N GLU A 79 4.41 -17.26 -10.84
CA GLU A 79 4.59 -18.38 -9.91
C GLU A 79 4.31 -18.01 -8.44
N ALA A 80 4.02 -16.74 -8.17
CA ALA A 80 3.82 -16.27 -6.80
C ALA A 80 2.58 -16.91 -6.17
N SER A 81 2.77 -17.41 -4.95
CA SER A 81 1.71 -18.02 -4.16
C SER A 81 1.40 -17.13 -2.95
N LYS A 82 0.12 -16.93 -2.70
CA LYS A 82 -0.36 -16.15 -1.56
C LYS A 82 -0.01 -16.86 -0.25
N VAL A 83 0.62 -16.12 0.67
CA VAL A 83 0.93 -16.57 2.03
C VAL A 83 -0.17 -16.19 3.00
N GLY A 84 -0.75 -15.01 2.85
CA GLY A 84 -1.83 -14.50 3.67
C GLY A 84 -2.07 -13.02 3.43
N SER A 85 -3.01 -12.44 4.15
CA SER A 85 -3.35 -11.02 4.01
C SER A 85 -3.55 -10.35 5.37
N PHE A 86 -3.39 -9.03 5.37
CA PHE A 86 -3.64 -8.15 6.50
C PHE A 86 -4.64 -7.09 6.07
N GLY A 87 -5.79 -7.04 6.73
CA GLY A 87 -6.78 -5.99 6.55
C GLY A 87 -6.60 -4.91 7.61
N LEU A 88 -6.31 -3.68 7.19
CA LEU A 88 -6.15 -2.54 8.07
C LEU A 88 -7.44 -1.74 8.09
N ALA A 89 -7.95 -1.45 9.28
CA ALA A 89 -9.20 -0.72 9.47
C ALA A 89 -9.06 0.40 10.50
N GLN A 90 -9.87 1.44 10.33
CA GLN A 90 -10.00 2.56 11.26
C GLN A 90 -11.42 3.08 11.31
N GLU A 91 -11.74 3.83 12.39
CA GLU A 91 -12.98 4.59 12.44
C GLU A 91 -13.01 5.71 11.40
N GLU A 92 -14.23 6.10 10.98
CA GLU A 92 -14.40 7.22 10.07
C GLU A 92 -13.80 8.50 10.68
N THR A 93 -13.07 9.25 9.87
CA THR A 93 -12.55 10.55 10.28
C THR A 93 -13.71 11.52 10.55
N ILE A 94 -13.70 12.17 11.71
CA ILE A 94 -14.68 13.22 12.07
C ILE A 94 -14.56 14.37 11.06
N LYS A 95 -15.64 14.62 10.33
CA LYS A 95 -15.72 15.73 9.38
C LYS A 95 -16.12 17.03 10.09
N LEU A 96 -15.81 18.15 9.46
CA LEU A 96 -16.19 19.48 9.99
C LEU A 96 -17.72 19.53 10.22
N GLY A 97 -18.13 19.80 11.46
CA GLY A 97 -19.53 19.84 11.87
C GLY A 97 -20.09 18.54 12.45
N GLN A 98 -19.31 17.46 12.49
CA GLN A 98 -19.61 16.23 13.23
C GLN A 98 -18.97 16.29 14.62
N THR A 99 -19.65 15.74 15.61
CA THR A 99 -19.16 15.66 17.00
C THR A 99 -18.67 14.27 17.38
N ASP A 100 -19.19 13.23 16.71
CA ASP A 100 -18.87 11.83 16.99
C ASP A 100 -18.77 11.02 15.70
N THR A 101 -18.02 9.89 15.76
CA THR A 101 -18.06 8.84 14.74
C THR A 101 -19.17 7.84 15.04
N ASP A 102 -19.52 6.98 14.08
CA ASP A 102 -20.50 5.90 14.29
C ASP A 102 -19.89 4.71 15.07
N GLY A 103 -18.62 4.78 15.43
CA GLY A 103 -17.86 3.72 16.13
C GLY A 103 -17.57 2.49 15.28
N ARG A 104 -17.85 2.52 13.99
CA ARG A 104 -17.56 1.42 13.06
C ARG A 104 -16.15 1.55 12.49
N LEU A 105 -15.51 0.42 12.29
CA LEU A 105 -14.25 0.33 11.57
C LEU A 105 -14.52 0.14 10.09
N TYR A 106 -13.79 0.87 9.28
CA TYR A 106 -13.81 0.80 7.82
C TYR A 106 -12.45 0.36 7.32
N ASP A 107 -12.43 -0.54 6.34
CA ASP A 107 -11.20 -0.98 5.70
C ASP A 107 -10.53 0.20 4.99
N ILE A 108 -9.27 0.43 5.32
CA ILE A 108 -8.46 1.49 4.70
C ILE A 108 -7.46 0.93 3.72
N ALA A 109 -6.89 -0.23 4.01
CA ALA A 109 -5.90 -0.88 3.16
C ALA A 109 -5.90 -2.38 3.36
N THR A 110 -5.44 -3.11 2.35
CA THR A 110 -5.16 -4.54 2.42
C THR A 110 -3.74 -4.80 1.95
N ILE A 111 -2.98 -5.55 2.73
CA ILE A 111 -1.64 -6.03 2.40
C ILE A 111 -1.73 -7.53 2.18
N THR A 112 -1.41 -8.00 0.98
CA THR A 112 -1.35 -9.42 0.67
C THR A 112 0.10 -9.85 0.47
N LEU A 113 0.57 -10.76 1.30
CA LEU A 113 1.92 -11.31 1.23
C LEU A 113 1.94 -12.52 0.28
N TYR A 114 2.94 -12.54 -0.59
CA TYR A 114 3.27 -13.66 -1.48
C TYR A 114 4.65 -14.21 -1.15
N ASN A 115 4.92 -15.45 -1.54
CA ASN A 115 6.26 -16.02 -1.44
C ASN A 115 7.27 -15.22 -2.28
N GLY A 116 8.55 -15.27 -1.90
CA GLY A 116 9.62 -14.55 -2.59
C GLY A 116 9.68 -13.05 -2.27
N ALA A 117 9.13 -12.63 -1.13
CA ALA A 117 9.16 -11.24 -0.63
C ALA A 117 8.41 -10.24 -1.54
N TYR A 118 7.25 -10.64 -2.07
CA TYR A 118 6.34 -9.78 -2.81
C TYR A 118 5.09 -9.46 -1.99
N ILE A 119 4.61 -8.24 -2.14
CA ILE A 119 3.39 -7.74 -1.50
C ILE A 119 2.50 -7.10 -2.55
N SER A 120 1.21 -7.43 -2.56
CA SER A 120 0.16 -6.61 -3.16
C SER A 120 -0.40 -5.68 -2.10
N PHE A 121 -0.49 -4.41 -2.40
CA PHE A 121 -0.98 -3.36 -1.51
C PHE A 121 -2.16 -2.66 -2.16
N GLU A 122 -3.32 -2.81 -1.56
CA GLU A 122 -4.57 -2.18 -2.00
C GLU A 122 -4.97 -1.07 -1.02
N ILE A 123 -5.13 0.14 -1.54
CA ILE A 123 -5.57 1.31 -0.78
C ILE A 123 -6.34 2.26 -1.68
N GLY A 124 -7.49 2.76 -1.20
CA GLY A 124 -8.28 3.76 -1.93
C GLY A 124 -8.71 3.33 -3.33
N GLY A 125 -8.84 2.03 -3.60
CA GLY A 125 -9.17 1.47 -4.91
C GLY A 125 -7.97 1.30 -5.86
N PHE A 126 -6.76 1.56 -5.39
CA PHE A 126 -5.52 1.28 -6.09
C PHE A 126 -4.91 -0.02 -5.60
N ASP A 127 -4.50 -0.86 -6.52
CA ASP A 127 -3.76 -2.10 -6.25
C ASP A 127 -2.36 -1.99 -6.88
N MET A 128 -1.35 -2.16 -6.06
CA MET A 128 0.06 -2.04 -6.44
C MET A 128 0.84 -3.22 -5.90
N THR A 129 1.81 -3.69 -6.66
CA THR A 129 2.70 -4.76 -6.23
C THR A 129 4.11 -4.24 -5.99
N PHE A 130 4.69 -4.66 -4.88
CA PHE A 130 6.03 -4.29 -4.46
C PHE A 130 6.87 -5.52 -4.12
N GLU A 131 8.16 -5.40 -4.34
CA GLU A 131 9.15 -6.26 -3.71
C GLU A 131 9.59 -5.60 -2.40
N VAL A 132 9.67 -6.37 -1.34
CA VAL A 132 10.03 -5.90 0.00
C VAL A 132 11.32 -6.57 0.48
N SER A 133 11.92 -6.06 1.57
CA SER A 133 13.08 -6.71 2.17
C SER A 133 12.72 -8.09 2.74
N GLU A 134 13.71 -8.97 2.82
CA GLU A 134 13.55 -10.28 3.45
C GLU A 134 13.12 -10.15 4.91
N ASP A 135 13.66 -9.17 5.65
CA ASP A 135 13.29 -8.91 7.04
C ASP A 135 11.80 -8.57 7.18
N THR A 136 11.25 -7.76 6.28
CA THR A 136 9.81 -7.45 6.24
C THR A 136 8.99 -8.69 5.90
N ALA A 137 9.41 -9.46 4.90
CA ALA A 137 8.71 -10.68 4.50
C ALA A 137 8.70 -11.73 5.62
N ASP A 138 9.83 -11.93 6.31
CA ASP A 138 9.95 -12.86 7.43
C ASP A 138 9.09 -12.44 8.62
N TYR A 139 9.07 -11.15 8.93
CA TYR A 139 8.20 -10.62 9.98
C TYR A 139 6.72 -10.91 9.70
N LEU A 140 6.26 -10.64 8.48
CA LEU A 140 4.87 -10.88 8.08
C LEU A 140 4.54 -12.37 7.98
N ASN A 141 5.48 -13.20 7.53
CA ASN A 141 5.33 -14.66 7.50
C ASN A 141 5.04 -15.25 8.88
N GLY A 142 5.64 -14.69 9.92
CA GLY A 142 5.48 -15.16 11.30
C GLY A 142 4.03 -15.19 11.78
N TYR A 143 3.13 -14.44 11.17
CA TYR A 143 1.70 -14.48 11.51
C TYR A 143 0.96 -15.68 10.92
N PHE A 144 1.57 -16.41 9.98
CA PHE A 144 0.95 -17.55 9.26
C PHE A 144 1.63 -18.90 9.54
N GLU A 145 2.61 -18.92 10.42
CA GLU A 145 3.34 -20.13 10.83
C GLU A 145 2.71 -20.86 12.02
#